data_98b3393d913c03ad745d250911d5b28b
#
_entry.id   98b3393d913c03ad745d250911d5b28b
#
_cell.length_a   1.000
_cell.length_b   1.000
_cell.length_c   1.000
_cell.angle_alpha   90.00
_cell.angle_beta   90.00
_cell.angle_gamma   90.00
#
_symmetry.space_group_name_H-M   'P 1'
#
loop_
_entity.id
_entity.type
_entity.pdbx_description
1 polymer ?
#
loop_
_entity_poly.entity_id
_entity_poly.type
_entity_poly.pdbx_seq_one_letter_code
_entity_poly.pdbx_strand_id
1 'polypeptide(L)'
;MGYKHPETIEEVQAGLEGQNYFPSEGLASAIFLAINLQRPIFLEGAPGVGKTEVAKVISSWLETDLIRLQCYEGLDASHAIYEWDYSRQLLHLRTSEASGRAKEINEELLEDELYDERVL
;
A
#
# COMPACT_ATOMS: atom_id res chain seq x y z
N MET A 1 11.61 -8.18 -5.28
CA MET A 1 12.10 -9.40 -4.65
C MET A 1 10.97 -10.12 -3.92
N GLY A 2 10.79 -11.36 -4.23
CA GLY A 2 9.74 -12.14 -3.62
C GLY A 2 10.01 -12.48 -2.15
N TYR A 3 8.98 -12.66 -1.40
CA TYR A 3 9.04 -13.17 -0.04
C TYR A 3 8.71 -14.65 -0.05
N LYS A 4 9.12 -15.34 1.02
CA LYS A 4 8.79 -16.74 1.18
C LYS A 4 7.40 -16.86 1.81
N HIS A 5 6.51 -17.62 1.19
CA HIS A 5 5.20 -17.90 1.76
C HIS A 5 5.32 -18.70 3.04
N PRO A 6 4.55 -18.37 4.08
CA PRO A 6 4.52 -19.19 5.28
C PRO A 6 3.91 -20.57 4.97
N GLU A 7 4.50 -21.60 5.54
CA GLU A 7 4.04 -22.97 5.33
C GLU A 7 3.09 -23.45 6.42
N THR A 8 3.08 -22.76 7.56
CA THR A 8 2.25 -23.11 8.70
C THR A 8 1.65 -21.86 9.36
N ILE A 9 0.60 -22.08 10.12
CA ILE A 9 -0.06 -21.01 10.91
C ILE A 9 0.91 -20.51 11.99
N GLU A 10 1.70 -21.41 12.56
CA GLU A 10 2.70 -21.09 13.57
C GLU A 10 3.78 -20.14 13.03
N GLU A 11 4.15 -20.28 11.77
CA GLU A 11 5.07 -19.34 11.12
C GLU A 11 4.49 -17.95 11.01
N VAL A 12 3.19 -17.86 10.72
CA VAL A 12 2.48 -16.58 10.69
C VAL A 12 2.49 -15.94 12.07
N GLN A 13 2.16 -16.70 13.10
CA GLN A 13 2.17 -16.21 14.48
C GLN A 13 3.57 -15.73 14.88
N ALA A 14 4.57 -16.52 14.63
CA ALA A 14 5.95 -16.17 14.97
C ALA A 14 6.43 -14.93 14.21
N GLY A 15 6.08 -14.81 12.94
CA GLY A 15 6.44 -13.65 12.12
C GLY A 15 5.80 -12.35 12.63
N LEU A 16 4.53 -12.40 13.00
CA LEU A 16 3.83 -11.25 13.54
C LEU A 16 4.29 -10.89 14.95
N GLU A 17 4.55 -11.88 15.79
CA GLU A 17 5.10 -11.67 17.12
C GLU A 17 6.49 -11.02 17.06
N GLY A 18 7.29 -11.38 16.07
CA GLY A 18 8.57 -10.73 15.80
C GLY A 18 8.44 -9.25 15.47
N GLN A 19 7.28 -8.82 15.03
CA GLN A 19 6.93 -7.42 14.78
C GLN A 19 6.15 -6.79 15.95
N ASN A 20 6.18 -7.41 17.12
CA ASN A 20 5.43 -6.97 18.30
C ASN A 20 3.91 -6.94 18.11
N TYR A 21 3.41 -7.83 17.28
CA TYR A 21 1.99 -7.98 17.04
C TYR A 21 1.56 -9.41 17.40
N PHE A 22 0.58 -9.53 18.29
CA PHE A 22 0.14 -10.82 18.82
C PHE A 22 -1.27 -11.13 18.31
N PRO A 23 -1.38 -11.83 17.16
CA PRO A 23 -2.68 -12.12 16.58
C PRO A 23 -3.42 -13.19 17.36
N SER A 24 -4.75 -13.17 17.27
CA SER A 24 -5.55 -14.29 17.71
C SER A 24 -5.30 -15.48 16.78
N GLU A 25 -5.62 -16.68 17.25
CA GLU A 25 -5.48 -17.88 16.42
C GLU A 25 -6.30 -17.80 15.13
N GLY A 26 -7.51 -17.26 15.23
CA GLY A 26 -8.38 -17.06 14.08
C GLY A 26 -7.79 -16.09 13.05
N LEU A 27 -7.20 -15.00 13.52
CA LEU A 27 -6.56 -14.02 12.64
C LEU A 27 -5.32 -14.62 11.97
N ALA A 28 -4.50 -15.34 12.71
CA ALA A 28 -3.32 -15.99 12.16
C ALA A 28 -3.69 -17.01 11.08
N SER A 29 -4.75 -17.79 11.31
CA SER A 29 -5.28 -18.74 10.32
C SER A 29 -5.78 -18.04 9.07
N ALA A 30 -6.51 -16.93 9.23
CA ALA A 30 -7.04 -16.16 8.11
C ALA A 30 -5.90 -15.56 7.27
N ILE A 31 -4.87 -15.03 7.91
CA ILE A 31 -3.70 -14.47 7.23
C ILE A 31 -2.96 -15.57 6.46
N PHE A 32 -2.76 -16.73 7.09
CA PHE A 32 -2.13 -17.87 6.44
C PHE A 32 -2.88 -18.27 5.16
N LEU A 33 -4.19 -18.39 5.24
CA LEU A 33 -5.03 -18.75 4.10
C LEU A 33 -5.02 -17.66 3.02
N ALA A 34 -5.11 -16.42 3.41
CA ALA A 34 -5.09 -15.29 2.47
C ALA A 34 -3.81 -15.25 1.65
N ILE A 35 -2.67 -15.44 2.30
CA ILE A 35 -1.37 -15.43 1.64
C ILE A 35 -1.23 -16.63 0.69
N ASN A 36 -1.53 -17.82 1.18
CA ASN A 36 -1.31 -19.03 0.39
C ASN A 36 -2.32 -19.22 -0.75
N LEU A 37 -3.55 -18.78 -0.56
CA LEU A 37 -4.58 -18.85 -1.60
C LEU A 37 -4.61 -17.60 -2.48
N GLN A 38 -3.81 -16.59 -2.17
CA GLN A 38 -3.80 -15.31 -2.86
C GLN A 38 -5.20 -14.68 -2.92
N ARG A 39 -5.84 -14.63 -1.75
CA ARG A 39 -7.20 -14.09 -1.62
C ARG A 39 -7.18 -12.89 -0.67
N PRO A 40 -8.09 -11.93 -0.89
CA PRO A 40 -8.19 -10.80 0.02
C PRO A 40 -8.74 -11.25 1.37
N ILE A 41 -8.40 -10.47 2.39
CA ILE A 41 -8.92 -10.65 3.73
C ILE A 41 -9.79 -9.43 4.07
N PHE A 42 -10.94 -9.67 4.66
CA PHE A 42 -11.84 -8.62 5.13
C PHE A 42 -11.80 -8.57 6.66
N LEU A 43 -11.39 -7.41 7.19
CA LEU A 43 -11.30 -7.20 8.63
C LEU A 43 -12.37 -6.21 9.06
N GLU A 44 -13.20 -6.64 10.00
CA GLU A 44 -14.31 -5.88 10.50
C GLU A 44 -14.17 -5.69 12.01
N GLY A 45 -14.51 -4.52 12.51
CA GLY A 45 -14.44 -4.24 13.94
C GLY A 45 -14.54 -2.77 14.24
N ALA A 46 -14.65 -2.45 15.53
CA ALA A 46 -14.74 -1.08 16.01
C ALA A 46 -13.45 -0.29 15.69
N PRO A 47 -13.52 1.04 15.56
CA PRO A 47 -12.34 1.86 15.42
C PRO A 47 -11.37 1.63 16.59
N GLY A 48 -10.08 1.56 16.29
CA GLY A 48 -9.04 1.41 17.31
C GLY A 48 -8.73 -0.01 17.74
N VAL A 49 -9.31 -1.03 17.11
CA VAL A 49 -9.00 -2.44 17.42
C VAL A 49 -7.79 -2.99 16.67
N GLY A 50 -7.11 -2.16 15.88
CA GLY A 50 -5.87 -2.56 15.22
C GLY A 50 -6.02 -3.12 13.80
N LYS A 51 -7.14 -2.91 13.13
CA LYS A 51 -7.38 -3.41 11.76
C LYS A 51 -6.32 -2.92 10.76
N THR A 52 -5.98 -1.64 10.83
CA THR A 52 -4.98 -1.05 9.93
C THR A 52 -3.57 -1.54 10.26
N GLU A 53 -3.30 -1.81 11.52
CA GLU A 53 -2.00 -2.28 11.98
C GLU A 53 -1.63 -3.64 11.38
N VAL A 54 -2.61 -4.49 11.14
CA VAL A 54 -2.40 -5.81 10.52
C VAL A 54 -1.66 -5.69 9.19
N ALA A 55 -2.08 -4.77 8.32
CA ALA A 55 -1.44 -4.58 7.02
C ALA A 55 0.00 -4.09 7.17
N LYS A 56 0.24 -3.16 8.08
CA LYS A 56 1.59 -2.64 8.34
C LYS A 56 2.53 -3.73 8.85
N VAL A 57 2.05 -4.54 9.77
CA VAL A 57 2.85 -5.61 10.37
C VAL A 57 3.19 -6.69 9.35
N ILE A 58 2.21 -7.08 8.53
CA ILE A 58 2.43 -8.07 7.47
C ILE A 58 3.44 -7.55 6.44
N SER A 59 3.30 -6.30 6.04
CA SER A 59 4.24 -5.66 5.13
C SER A 59 5.67 -5.68 5.68
N SER A 60 5.85 -5.34 6.94
CA SER A 60 7.15 -5.38 7.60
C SER A 60 7.71 -6.78 7.70
N TRP A 61 6.87 -7.74 8.10
CA TRP A 61 7.29 -9.13 8.23
C TRP A 61 7.71 -9.75 6.90
N LEU A 62 6.94 -9.51 5.86
CA LEU A 62 7.21 -10.08 4.54
C LEU A 62 8.18 -9.24 3.71
N GLU A 63 8.64 -8.11 4.25
CA GLU A 63 9.55 -7.18 3.57
C GLU A 63 9.01 -6.75 2.20
N THR A 64 7.72 -6.43 2.17
CA THR A 64 7.02 -5.96 0.97
C THR A 64 6.55 -4.53 1.15
N ASP A 65 6.32 -3.86 0.04
CA ASP A 65 5.79 -2.50 0.08
C ASP A 65 4.34 -2.50 0.53
N LEU A 66 3.98 -1.50 1.31
CA LEU A 66 2.60 -1.29 1.73
C LEU A 66 1.95 -0.25 0.84
N ILE A 67 0.95 -0.70 0.11
CA ILE A 67 0.13 0.20 -0.70
C ILE A 67 -1.17 0.45 0.05
N ARG A 68 -1.40 1.70 0.44
CA ARG A 68 -2.57 2.07 1.23
C ARG A 68 -3.54 2.90 0.42
N LEU A 69 -4.79 2.47 0.39
CA LEU A 69 -5.87 3.24 -0.18
C LEU A 69 -6.89 3.54 0.91
N GLN A 70 -7.05 4.82 1.23
CA GLN A 70 -8.09 5.25 2.14
C GLN A 70 -9.32 5.62 1.35
N CYS A 71 -10.38 4.82 1.50
CA CYS A 71 -11.60 5.01 0.76
C CYS A 71 -12.41 6.21 1.29
N TYR A 72 -13.11 6.86 0.40
CA TYR A 72 -13.99 7.98 0.72
C TYR A 72 -15.23 7.91 -0.17
N GLU A 73 -16.26 8.63 0.19
CA GLU A 73 -17.49 8.66 -0.58
C GLU A 73 -17.22 9.26 -1.97
N GLY A 74 -17.65 8.56 -3.01
CA GLY A 74 -17.40 8.97 -4.38
C GLY A 74 -16.10 8.49 -4.99
N LEU A 75 -15.32 7.69 -4.26
CA LEU A 75 -14.09 7.10 -4.80
C LEU A 75 -14.41 6.20 -5.99
N ASP A 76 -13.80 6.47 -7.13
CA ASP A 76 -13.92 5.65 -8.33
C ASP A 76 -12.61 4.91 -8.65
N ALA A 77 -12.62 4.10 -9.71
CA ALA A 77 -11.46 3.31 -10.10
C ALA A 77 -10.26 4.17 -10.49
N SER A 78 -10.48 5.29 -11.17
CA SER A 78 -9.40 6.18 -11.58
C SER A 78 -8.68 6.76 -10.36
N HIS A 79 -9.43 7.23 -9.37
CA HIS A 79 -8.86 7.80 -8.16
C HIS A 79 -8.26 6.73 -7.24
N ALA A 80 -8.72 5.49 -7.34
CA ALA A 80 -8.14 4.38 -6.59
C ALA A 80 -6.79 3.96 -7.16
N ILE A 81 -6.66 3.96 -8.48
CA ILE A 81 -5.43 3.53 -9.16
C ILE A 81 -4.38 4.63 -9.19
N TYR A 82 -4.80 5.87 -9.42
CA TYR A 82 -3.90 7.00 -9.56
C TYR A 82 -4.16 8.06 -8.50
N GLU A 83 -3.09 8.63 -7.97
CA GLU A 83 -3.15 9.76 -7.07
C GLU A 83 -2.31 10.90 -7.64
N TRP A 84 -2.90 12.10 -7.68
CA TRP A 84 -2.18 13.27 -8.16
C TRP A 84 -1.16 13.74 -7.11
N ASP A 85 0.10 13.82 -7.51
CA ASP A 85 1.17 14.29 -6.63
C ASP A 85 1.41 15.79 -6.82
N TYR A 86 0.73 16.58 -6.03
CA TYR A 86 0.84 18.04 -6.08
C TYR A 86 2.24 18.55 -5.72
N SER A 87 2.91 17.89 -4.79
CA SER A 87 4.24 18.28 -4.35
C SER A 87 5.26 18.12 -5.49
N ARG A 88 5.19 17.00 -6.18
CA ARG A 88 6.03 16.75 -7.35
C ARG A 88 5.71 17.70 -8.48
N GLN A 89 4.46 17.99 -8.70
CA GLN A 89 4.03 18.93 -9.72
C GLN A 89 4.63 20.31 -9.49
N LEU A 90 4.55 20.83 -8.26
CA LEU A 90 5.12 22.13 -7.92
C LEU A 90 6.63 22.15 -8.09
N LEU A 91 7.32 21.10 -7.63
CA LEU A 91 8.77 20.99 -7.77
C LEU A 91 9.18 20.96 -9.25
N HIS A 92 8.46 20.19 -10.05
CA HIS A 92 8.71 20.05 -11.47
C HIS A 92 8.54 21.40 -12.21
N LEU A 93 7.47 22.12 -11.92
CA LEU A 93 7.22 23.44 -12.49
C LEU A 93 8.29 24.46 -12.09
N ARG A 94 8.68 24.47 -10.81
CA ARG A 94 9.74 25.37 -10.33
C ARG A 94 11.07 25.07 -10.97
N THR A 95 11.42 23.81 -11.10
CA THR A 95 12.65 23.38 -11.76
C THR A 95 12.65 23.78 -13.23
N SER A 96 11.51 23.62 -13.92
CA SER A 96 11.35 23.99 -15.32
C SER A 96 11.45 25.48 -15.53
N GLU A 97 10.86 26.29 -14.66
CA GLU A 97 11.00 27.75 -14.70
C GLU A 97 12.44 28.21 -14.50
N ALA A 98 13.10 27.64 -13.50
CA ALA A 98 14.50 27.95 -13.20
C ALA A 98 15.44 27.60 -14.34
N SER A 99 15.15 26.52 -15.07
CA SER A 99 15.96 26.07 -16.22
C SER A 99 15.49 26.65 -17.55
N GLY A 100 14.41 27.43 -17.58
CA GLY A 100 13.84 27.97 -18.81
C GLY A 100 13.12 26.93 -19.67
N ARG A 101 12.79 25.78 -19.11
CA ARG A 101 12.16 24.67 -19.81
C ARG A 101 10.63 24.59 -19.63
N ALA A 102 10.03 25.56 -18.98
CA ALA A 102 8.60 25.51 -18.70
C ALA A 102 7.73 25.34 -19.95
N LYS A 103 8.18 25.87 -21.08
CA LYS A 103 7.50 25.77 -22.36
C LYS A 103 7.73 24.46 -23.10
N GLU A 104 8.71 23.68 -22.69
CA GLU A 104 9.08 22.42 -23.33
C GLU A 104 8.40 21.20 -22.71
N ILE A 105 7.73 21.38 -21.57
CA ILE A 105 7.02 20.33 -20.89
C ILE A 105 5.70 20.07 -21.62
N ASN A 106 5.53 18.85 -22.13
CA ASN A 106 4.27 18.45 -22.72
C ASN A 106 3.38 17.79 -21.65
N GLU A 107 2.07 17.80 -21.89
CA GLU A 107 1.09 17.25 -20.94
C GLU A 107 1.30 15.75 -20.68
N GLU A 108 1.66 15.00 -21.71
CA GLU A 108 1.85 13.56 -21.61
C GLU A 108 2.99 13.20 -20.65
N LEU A 109 4.12 13.87 -20.78
CA LEU A 109 5.27 13.66 -19.91
C LEU A 109 4.95 14.09 -18.48
N LEU A 110 4.20 15.18 -18.34
CA LEU A 110 3.80 15.71 -17.05
C LEU A 110 2.87 14.74 -16.33
N GLU A 111 1.92 14.14 -17.03
CA GLU A 111 1.01 13.15 -16.45
C GLU A 111 1.77 11.92 -15.96
N ASP A 112 2.69 11.40 -16.75
CA ASP A 112 3.48 10.23 -16.36
C ASP A 112 4.30 10.45 -15.09
N GLU A 113 4.81 11.67 -14.91
CA GLU A 113 5.61 12.01 -13.73
C GLU A 113 4.80 12.38 -12.51
N LEU A 114 3.60 12.92 -12.69
CA LEU A 114 2.82 13.50 -11.60
C LEU A 114 1.73 12.59 -11.05
N TYR A 115 1.40 11.53 -11.76
CA TYR A 115 0.48 10.51 -11.27
C TYR A 115 1.25 9.31 -10.75
N ASP A 116 1.00 8.94 -9.51
CA ASP A 116 1.52 7.71 -8.94
C ASP A 116 0.49 6.60 -9.12
N GLU A 117 0.87 5.55 -9.81
CA GLU A 117 0.01 4.38 -9.96
C GLU A 117 0.02 3.57 -8.67
N ARG A 118 -1.16 3.25 -8.18
CA ARG A 118 -1.35 2.38 -7.02
C ARG A 118 -1.75 1.00 -7.50
N VAL A 119 -0.97 0.01 -7.12
CA VAL A 119 -1.28 -1.39 -7.43
C VAL A 119 -1.99 -1.99 -6.22
N LEU A 120 -3.26 -2.29 -6.37
CA LEU A 120 -4.11 -2.82 -5.29
C LEU A 120 -4.11 -4.35 -5.24
#